data_51f61402efe616efa120345c9b657886
#
_entry.id   51f61402efe616efa120345c9b657886
#
_cell.length_a   1.000
_cell.length_b   1.000
_cell.length_c   1.000
_cell.angle_alpha   90.00
_cell.angle_beta   90.00
_cell.angle_gamma   90.00
#
_symmetry.space_group_name_H-M   'P 1'
#
loop_
_entity.id
_entity.type
_entity.pdbx_description
1 polymer ?
#
loop_
_entity_poly.entity_id
_entity_poly.type
_entity_poly.pdbx_seq_one_letter_code
_entity_poly.pdbx_strand_id
1 'polypeptide(L)'
;NEQSFNNLYDRLKGQGTLFFLSTSFLRGLTFDNSVIIVDECQNLNFHELDTIVTRVGQDSRIVFCGDFDQSDLIKTNERNGLHDFLRILTEMEEFNCTEFTIGDIVRSGFVRNYLINKIKLGIGME
;
A
#
# COMPACT_ATOMS: atom_id res chain seq x y z
N ASN A 1 14.62 -3.56 19.11
CA ASN A 1 16.04 -3.86 19.17
C ASN A 1 16.51 -4.10 17.74
N GLU A 2 17.11 -3.09 17.14
CA GLU A 2 17.46 -2.98 15.71
C GLU A 2 18.32 -4.17 15.23
N GLN A 3 19.23 -4.61 16.07
CA GLN A 3 20.11 -5.75 15.78
C GLN A 3 19.37 -7.09 15.74
N SER A 4 18.33 -7.25 16.52
CA SER A 4 17.45 -8.43 16.49
C SER A 4 16.57 -8.45 15.23
N PHE A 5 16.11 -7.28 14.78
CA PHE A 5 15.36 -7.13 13.54
C PHE A 5 16.21 -7.45 12.31
N ASN A 6 17.41 -6.90 12.23
CA ASN A 6 18.33 -7.14 11.12
C ASN A 6 18.69 -8.63 10.99
N ASN A 7 18.94 -9.31 12.11
CA ASN A 7 19.21 -10.75 12.13
C ASN A 7 18.00 -11.58 11.63
N LEU A 8 16.78 -11.19 11.99
CA LEU A 8 15.55 -11.86 11.52
C LEU A 8 15.36 -11.64 10.02
N TYR A 9 15.53 -10.40 9.56
CA TYR A 9 15.41 -10.02 8.15
C TYR A 9 16.38 -10.82 7.27
N ASP A 10 17.67 -10.83 7.62
CA ASP A 10 18.70 -11.55 6.87
C ASP A 10 18.43 -13.06 6.83
N ARG A 11 17.95 -13.62 7.95
CA ARG A 11 17.56 -15.02 8.02
C ARG A 11 16.41 -15.34 7.09
N LEU A 12 15.31 -14.57 7.12
CA LEU A 12 14.13 -14.79 6.29
C LEU A 12 14.45 -14.64 4.80
N LYS A 13 15.27 -13.66 4.46
CA LYS A 13 15.75 -13.45 3.08
C LYS A 13 16.65 -14.60 2.62
N GLY A 14 17.59 -15.02 3.46
CA GLY A 14 18.49 -16.15 3.15
C GLY A 14 17.78 -17.49 3.02
N GLN A 15 16.67 -17.68 3.74
CA GLN A 15 15.81 -18.88 3.64
C GLN A 15 14.82 -18.83 2.46
N GLY A 16 14.79 -17.75 1.69
CA GLY A 16 13.82 -17.59 0.61
C GLY A 16 12.37 -17.45 1.10
N THR A 17 12.16 -17.00 2.34
CA THR A 17 10.83 -16.75 2.91
C THR A 17 10.37 -15.32 2.67
N LEU A 18 11.30 -14.39 2.49
CA LEU A 18 11.04 -12.98 2.22
C LEU A 18 11.64 -12.58 0.89
N PHE A 19 10.80 -12.01 0.02
CA PHE A 19 11.19 -11.53 -1.31
C PHE A 19 10.81 -10.07 -1.49
N PHE A 20 11.64 -9.33 -2.24
CA PHE A 20 11.31 -8.03 -2.78
C PHE A 20 11.24 -8.15 -4.30
N LEU A 21 10.13 -7.74 -4.87
CA LEU A 21 9.86 -7.86 -6.30
C LEU A 21 9.45 -6.49 -6.86
N SER A 22 9.96 -6.18 -8.04
CA SER A 22 9.44 -5.07 -8.84
C SER A 22 8.22 -5.54 -9.64
N THR A 23 7.26 -4.62 -9.85
CA THR A 23 6.06 -4.86 -10.68
C THR A 23 6.40 -5.39 -12.07
N SER A 24 7.55 -4.99 -12.61
CA SER A 24 8.04 -5.43 -13.94
C SER A 24 8.31 -6.94 -14.03
N PHE A 25 8.53 -7.63 -12.92
CA PHE A 25 8.88 -9.05 -12.89
C PHE A 25 7.72 -9.97 -12.52
N LEU A 26 6.51 -9.45 -12.37
CA LEU A 26 5.36 -10.22 -11.89
C LEU A 26 4.65 -11.03 -12.98
N ARG A 27 4.92 -10.75 -14.26
CA ARG A 27 4.24 -11.43 -15.37
C ARG A 27 4.51 -12.95 -15.34
N GLY A 28 3.44 -13.74 -15.40
CA GLY A 28 3.52 -15.19 -15.41
C GLY A 28 3.76 -15.84 -14.05
N LEU A 29 3.84 -15.07 -12.97
CA LEU A 29 3.92 -15.59 -11.61
C LEU A 29 2.54 -15.73 -11.00
N THR A 30 2.40 -16.68 -10.08
CA THR A 30 1.27 -16.81 -9.15
C THR A 30 1.85 -17.06 -7.76
N PHE A 31 1.34 -16.37 -6.77
CA PHE A 31 1.82 -16.49 -5.39
C PHE A 31 0.81 -17.24 -4.55
N ASP A 32 1.09 -18.51 -4.31
CA ASP A 32 0.32 -19.36 -3.40
C ASP A 32 0.93 -19.33 -1.98
N ASN A 33 0.12 -19.56 -0.96
CA ASN A 33 0.53 -19.62 0.45
C ASN A 33 1.39 -18.42 0.88
N SER A 34 1.01 -17.23 0.42
CA SER A 34 1.84 -16.02 0.54
C SER A 34 1.09 -14.86 1.15
N VAL A 35 1.83 -13.97 1.80
CA VAL A 35 1.36 -12.63 2.16
C VAL A 35 2.07 -11.65 1.24
N ILE A 36 1.31 -10.93 0.44
CA ILE A 36 1.80 -9.94 -0.52
C ILE A 36 1.55 -8.56 0.09
N ILE A 37 2.58 -7.75 0.21
CA ILE A 37 2.48 -6.36 0.69
C ILE A 37 2.85 -5.45 -0.47
N VAL A 38 1.93 -4.57 -0.84
CA VAL A 38 2.11 -3.55 -1.88
C VAL A 38 2.22 -2.20 -1.18
N ASP A 39 3.44 -1.71 -1.06
CA ASP A 39 3.73 -0.45 -0.40
C ASP A 39 3.69 0.72 -1.39
N GLU A 40 3.31 1.92 -0.91
CA GLU A 40 3.18 3.14 -1.73
C GLU A 40 2.30 2.93 -2.98
N CYS A 41 1.20 2.17 -2.84
CA CYS A 41 0.36 1.76 -3.96
C CYS A 41 -0.31 2.92 -4.71
N GLN A 42 -0.41 4.12 -4.12
CA GLN A 42 -0.88 5.33 -4.80
C GLN A 42 0.01 5.76 -5.98
N ASN A 43 1.27 5.30 -6.01
CA ASN A 43 2.21 5.59 -7.10
C ASN A 43 2.06 4.64 -8.30
N LEU A 44 1.21 3.61 -8.19
CA LEU A 44 0.97 2.63 -9.24
C LEU A 44 -0.21 3.04 -10.13
N ASN A 45 -0.10 2.76 -11.42
CA ASN A 45 -1.22 2.90 -12.33
C ASN A 45 -2.17 1.69 -12.26
N PHE A 46 -3.35 1.80 -12.89
CA PHE A 46 -4.36 0.73 -12.87
C PHE A 46 -3.81 -0.61 -13.38
N HIS A 47 -3.05 -0.59 -14.46
CA HIS A 47 -2.52 -1.82 -15.07
C HIS A 47 -1.53 -2.53 -14.15
N GLU A 48 -0.73 -1.78 -13.39
CA GLU A 48 0.19 -2.34 -12.41
C GLU A 48 -0.57 -2.95 -11.23
N LEU A 49 -1.58 -2.24 -10.70
CA LEU A 49 -2.45 -2.73 -9.62
C LEU A 49 -3.21 -3.99 -10.03
N ASP A 50 -3.82 -4.00 -11.21
CA ASP A 50 -4.51 -5.14 -11.79
C ASP A 50 -3.56 -6.33 -11.99
N THR A 51 -2.35 -6.08 -12.49
CA THR A 51 -1.32 -7.10 -12.63
C THR A 51 -1.00 -7.75 -11.29
N ILE A 52 -0.84 -6.97 -10.22
CA ILE A 52 -0.50 -7.48 -8.90
C ILE A 52 -1.65 -8.33 -8.33
N VAL A 53 -2.88 -7.83 -8.36
CA VAL A 53 -4.05 -8.55 -7.84
C VAL A 53 -4.24 -9.89 -8.52
N THR A 54 -4.06 -9.93 -9.83
CA THR A 54 -4.22 -11.16 -10.62
C THR A 54 -3.09 -12.19 -10.40
N ARG A 55 -2.09 -11.90 -9.58
CA ARG A 55 -1.03 -12.83 -9.14
C ARG A 55 -1.32 -13.51 -7.81
N VAL A 56 -2.35 -13.07 -7.10
CA VAL A 56 -2.73 -13.69 -5.82
C VAL A 56 -3.25 -15.09 -6.08
N GLY A 57 -2.58 -16.08 -5.53
CA GLY A 57 -2.92 -17.48 -5.66
C GLY A 57 -3.69 -18.02 -4.46
N GLN A 58 -3.73 -19.36 -4.34
CA GLN A 58 -4.46 -20.05 -3.28
C GLN A 58 -3.81 -19.78 -1.90
N ASP A 59 -4.65 -19.72 -0.86
CA ASP A 59 -4.25 -19.52 0.53
C ASP A 59 -3.34 -18.30 0.74
N SER A 60 -3.53 -17.27 -0.09
CA SER A 60 -2.74 -16.05 -0.07
C SER A 60 -3.56 -14.85 0.36
N ARG A 61 -2.88 -13.83 0.87
CA ARG A 61 -3.45 -12.56 1.26
C ARG A 61 -2.66 -11.42 0.63
N ILE A 62 -3.37 -10.34 0.30
CA ILE A 62 -2.75 -9.12 -0.21
C ILE A 62 -3.13 -7.94 0.65
N VAL A 63 -2.16 -7.08 0.91
CA VAL A 63 -2.33 -5.83 1.67
C VAL A 63 -1.79 -4.70 0.81
N PHE A 64 -2.65 -3.72 0.52
CA PHE A 64 -2.26 -2.47 -0.12
C PHE A 64 -2.04 -1.41 0.94
N CYS A 65 -0.85 -0.83 0.97
CA CYS A 65 -0.48 0.27 1.83
C CYS A 65 -0.26 1.52 0.96
N GLY A 66 -0.90 2.61 1.32
CA GLY A 66 -0.78 3.84 0.56
C GLY A 66 -1.43 5.02 1.25
N ASP A 67 -1.08 6.20 0.81
CA ASP A 67 -1.71 7.46 1.21
C ASP A 67 -2.68 7.88 0.10
N PHE A 68 -3.97 7.78 0.40
CA PHE A 68 -5.05 8.15 -0.51
C PHE A 68 -5.67 9.45 -0.01
N ASP A 69 -4.99 10.57 -0.25
CA ASP A 69 -5.57 11.87 0.06
C ASP A 69 -6.84 12.05 -0.78
N GLN A 70 -7.96 12.33 -0.13
CA GLN A 70 -9.28 12.44 -0.78
C GLN A 70 -9.30 13.49 -1.91
N SER A 71 -8.36 14.43 -1.88
CA SER A 71 -8.20 15.45 -2.92
C SER A 71 -7.65 14.88 -4.24
N ASP A 72 -6.74 13.93 -4.19
CA ASP A 72 -6.20 13.27 -5.39
C ASP A 72 -7.24 12.43 -6.11
N LEU A 73 -8.24 11.93 -5.38
CA LEU A 73 -9.37 11.20 -5.93
C LEU A 73 -10.38 12.13 -6.67
N ILE A 74 -10.35 13.43 -6.37
CA ILE A 74 -11.36 14.39 -6.87
C ILE A 74 -10.81 15.28 -8.00
N LYS A 75 -9.50 15.55 -8.06
CA LYS A 75 -8.94 16.67 -8.83
C LYS A 75 -8.28 16.35 -10.16
N THR A 76 -8.00 15.13 -10.48
CA THR A 76 -7.41 14.82 -11.78
C THR A 76 -8.47 14.37 -12.77
N ASN A 77 -8.67 15.18 -13.82
CA ASN A 77 -9.29 14.79 -15.09
C ASN A 77 -8.50 13.63 -15.78
N GLU A 78 -7.35 13.28 -15.27
CA GLU A 78 -6.69 12.02 -15.54
C GLU A 78 -7.34 10.99 -14.63
N ARG A 79 -8.08 10.07 -15.24
CA ARG A 79 -8.63 8.87 -14.59
C ARG A 79 -7.48 8.18 -13.87
N ASN A 80 -7.27 8.54 -12.61
CA ASN A 80 -6.29 7.88 -11.80
C ASN A 80 -6.81 6.45 -11.61
N GLY A 81 -6.15 5.49 -12.26
CA GLY A 81 -6.56 4.10 -12.26
C GLY A 81 -6.73 3.51 -10.86
N LEU A 82 -6.16 4.18 -9.87
CA LEU A 82 -6.34 3.87 -8.47
C LEU A 82 -7.79 4.02 -8.00
N HIS A 83 -8.50 5.06 -8.43
CA HIS A 83 -9.91 5.25 -8.08
C HIS A 83 -10.79 4.09 -8.61
N ASP A 84 -10.61 3.72 -9.87
CA ASP A 84 -11.36 2.61 -10.46
C ASP A 84 -10.98 1.28 -9.79
N PHE A 85 -9.70 1.10 -9.44
CA PHE A 85 -9.22 -0.04 -8.70
C PHE A 85 -9.88 -0.16 -7.31
N LEU A 86 -9.91 0.92 -6.54
CA LEU A 86 -10.56 0.94 -5.22
C LEU A 86 -12.06 0.68 -5.33
N ARG A 87 -12.73 1.21 -6.36
CA ARG A 87 -14.15 0.90 -6.60
C ARG A 87 -14.38 -0.59 -6.84
N ILE A 88 -13.52 -1.25 -7.61
CA ILE A 88 -13.61 -2.70 -7.80
C ILE A 88 -13.45 -3.42 -6.47
N LEU A 89 -12.43 -3.06 -5.67
CA LEU A 89 -12.17 -3.70 -4.40
C LEU A 89 -13.33 -3.54 -3.40
N THR A 90 -13.97 -2.37 -3.38
CA THR A 90 -15.11 -2.12 -2.46
C THR A 90 -16.37 -2.92 -2.79
N GLU A 91 -16.49 -3.46 -4.00
CA GLU A 91 -17.58 -4.38 -4.39
C GLU A 91 -17.25 -5.85 -4.02
N MET A 92 -16.05 -6.14 -3.54
CA MET A 92 -15.63 -7.49 -3.16
C MET A 92 -15.89 -7.75 -1.67
N GLU A 93 -16.50 -8.89 -1.35
CA GLU A 93 -16.73 -9.30 0.05
C GLU A 93 -15.43 -9.61 0.80
N GLU A 94 -14.38 -9.99 0.08
CA GLU A 94 -13.06 -10.32 0.63
C GLU A 94 -12.23 -9.07 0.99
N PHE A 95 -12.67 -7.89 0.55
CA PHE A 95 -11.93 -6.65 0.78
C PHE A 95 -12.37 -5.97 2.07
N ASN A 96 -11.38 -5.50 2.83
CA ASN A 96 -11.58 -4.64 3.99
C ASN A 96 -10.59 -3.47 3.97
N CYS A 97 -11.07 -2.28 4.32
CA CYS A 97 -10.26 -1.08 4.37
C CYS A 97 -10.07 -0.62 5.81
N THR A 98 -8.83 -0.33 6.19
CA THR A 98 -8.49 0.30 7.47
C THR A 98 -7.93 1.68 7.19
N GLU A 99 -8.61 2.71 7.68
CA GLU A 99 -8.19 4.10 7.55
C GLU A 99 -7.49 4.55 8.82
N PHE A 100 -6.29 5.14 8.68
CA PHE A 100 -5.56 5.76 9.75
C PHE A 100 -5.94 7.23 9.89
N THR A 101 -6.09 7.68 11.11
CA THR A 101 -6.51 9.05 11.45
C THR A 101 -5.35 9.87 12.02
N ILE A 102 -5.59 11.17 12.27
CA ILE A 102 -4.64 12.04 12.96
C ILE A 102 -4.20 11.47 14.32
N GLY A 103 -5.08 10.68 14.98
CA GLY A 103 -4.77 10.02 16.24
C GLY A 103 -3.68 8.97 16.13
N ASP A 104 -3.53 8.37 14.96
CA ASP A 104 -2.62 7.25 14.69
C ASP A 104 -1.21 7.71 14.27
N ILE A 105 -0.95 9.02 14.22
CA ILE A 105 0.35 9.58 13.83
C ILE A 105 1.41 9.24 14.87
N VAL A 106 2.30 8.30 14.53
CA VAL A 106 3.46 7.84 15.33
C VAL A 106 4.75 8.49 14.84
N ARG A 107 4.83 9.81 14.90
CA ARG A 107 6.01 10.59 14.51
C ARG A 107 6.51 11.42 15.69
N SER A 108 7.73 12.00 15.57
CA SER A 108 8.23 12.93 16.57
C SER A 108 7.24 14.07 16.83
N GLY A 109 7.26 14.66 18.02
CA GLY A 109 6.34 15.74 18.37
C GLY A 109 6.34 16.90 17.38
N PHE A 110 7.50 17.25 16.84
CA PHE A 110 7.65 18.28 15.80
C PHE A 110 6.91 17.90 14.51
N VAL A 111 7.17 16.72 13.98
CA VAL A 111 6.54 16.24 12.73
C VAL A 111 5.03 16.09 12.90
N ARG A 112 4.60 15.55 14.04
CA ARG A 112 3.18 15.42 14.36
C ARG A 112 2.48 16.77 14.37
N ASN A 113 3.07 17.76 15.04
CA ASN A 113 2.52 19.13 15.09
C ASN A 113 2.48 19.78 13.70
N TYR A 114 3.51 19.60 12.90
CA TYR A 114 3.53 20.08 11.52
C TYR A 114 2.39 19.47 10.70
N LEU A 115 2.21 18.16 10.73
CA LEU A 115 1.15 17.46 9.98
C LEU A 115 -0.25 17.91 10.45
N ILE A 116 -0.48 18.02 11.75
CA ILE A 116 -1.76 18.50 12.30
C ILE A 116 -2.07 19.91 11.79
N ASN A 117 -1.09 20.83 11.82
CA ASN A 117 -1.31 22.19 11.35
C ASN A 117 -1.48 22.26 9.82
N LYS A 118 -0.76 21.45 9.06
CA LYS A 118 -0.95 21.31 7.62
C LYS A 118 -2.39 20.92 7.27
N ILE A 119 -2.93 19.92 7.94
CA ILE A 119 -4.32 19.45 7.77
C ILE A 119 -5.31 20.56 8.17
N LYS A 120 -5.12 21.20 9.33
CA LYS A 120 -5.99 22.28 9.79
C LYS A 120 -6.07 23.47 8.84
N LEU A 121 -4.98 23.75 8.14
CA LEU A 121 -4.88 24.85 7.18
C LEU A 121 -5.32 24.45 5.76
N GLY A 122 -5.64 23.19 5.54
CA GLY A 122 -6.00 22.68 4.20
C GLY A 122 -4.86 22.77 3.19
N ILE A 123 -3.60 22.86 3.64
CA ILE A 123 -2.44 23.01 2.75
C ILE A 123 -2.01 21.63 2.24
N GLY A 124 -1.86 21.50 0.92
CA GLY A 124 -1.46 20.24 0.26
C GLY A 124 -2.59 19.23 0.15
N MET A 125 -3.82 19.67 0.30
CA MET A 125 -5.05 18.95 -0.06
C MET A 125 -5.61 19.45 -1.39
N GLU A 126 -4.72 20.01 -2.24
CA GLU A 126 -5.10 20.51 -3.56
C GLU A 126 -5.01 19.44 -4.63
#